data_e97aa6e65bd0ec9e67e09033846caabb
#
_entry.id   e97aa6e65bd0ec9e67e09033846caabb
#
_cell.length_a   1.000
_cell.length_b   1.000
_cell.length_c   1.000
_cell.angle_alpha   90.00
_cell.angle_beta   90.00
_cell.angle_gamma   90.00
#
_symmetry.space_group_name_H-M   'P 1'
#
loop_
_entity.id
_entity.type
_entity.pdbx_description
1 polymer ?
#
loop_
_entity_poly.entity_id
_entity_poly.type
_entity_poly.pdbx_seq_one_letter_code
_entity_poly.pdbx_strand_id
1 'polypeptide(L)'
;MSKFSIITLLESVLGRGKINSNDNVLDIGKAMRDRHDKINCNTIETLDVNDYGDYPNIISDICSNISGLENKYDKIICIAILEHVYNPFKAVENLKKMLRDNGKIYGMVPYLYHYHAPKDLKFQDYFRFSKDALAYLFKDYSSVELYPIRGRISTSFNMMFAGRWKKYMEKTNINIYLDKLSSDEKNLKQCSGFNFIVKK
;
A
#
# COMPACT_ATOMS: atom_id res chain seq x y z
N MET A 1 18.55 7.27 6.59
CA MET A 1 17.12 7.43 6.29
C MET A 1 16.60 6.12 5.77
N SER A 2 15.97 5.30 6.53
CA SER A 2 15.05 4.27 6.04
C SER A 2 14.34 3.66 7.22
N LYS A 3 13.27 4.29 7.59
CA LYS A 3 12.32 3.74 8.56
C LYS A 3 11.03 3.50 7.80
N PHE A 4 10.96 2.49 6.97
CA PHE A 4 9.73 2.18 6.25
C PHE A 4 9.27 0.77 6.56
N SER A 5 8.47 0.69 7.59
CA SER A 5 7.54 -0.42 7.82
C SER A 5 6.13 0.02 7.42
N ILE A 6 5.17 -0.89 7.32
CA ILE A 6 3.74 -0.57 7.19
C ILE A 6 3.32 0.48 8.23
N ILE A 7 3.83 0.37 9.46
CA ILE A 7 3.62 1.33 10.55
C ILE A 7 4.11 2.73 10.16
N THR A 8 5.22 2.85 9.44
CA THR A 8 5.79 4.16 9.06
C THR A 8 5.04 4.79 7.88
N LEU A 9 4.46 4.02 6.97
CA LEU A 9 3.52 4.57 5.99
C LEU A 9 2.28 5.10 6.69
N LEU A 10 1.73 4.34 7.64
CA LEU A 10 0.61 4.76 8.47
C LEU A 10 0.94 6.03 9.24
N GLU A 11 2.09 6.11 9.90
CA GLU A 11 2.57 7.32 10.57
C GLU A 11 2.84 8.47 9.59
N SER A 12 3.29 8.18 8.36
CA SER A 12 3.51 9.23 7.35
C SER A 12 2.21 9.74 6.73
N VAL A 13 1.22 8.89 6.62
CA VAL A 13 -0.14 9.25 6.17
C VAL A 13 -0.91 9.96 7.28
N LEU A 14 -0.83 9.42 8.51
CA LEU A 14 -1.60 9.92 9.67
C LEU A 14 -0.90 11.04 10.44
N GLY A 15 0.44 11.03 10.50
CA GLY A 15 1.21 11.88 11.41
C GLY A 15 1.89 13.10 10.77
N ARG A 16 1.83 13.29 9.45
CA ARG A 16 2.52 14.39 8.75
C ARG A 16 1.62 15.36 8.00
N GLY A 17 0.35 15.46 8.39
CA GLY A 17 -0.58 16.41 7.79
C GLY A 17 -0.82 16.20 6.28
N LYS A 18 -0.67 14.96 5.80
CA LYS A 18 -0.88 14.62 4.39
C LYS A 18 -2.33 14.29 4.06
N ILE A 19 -3.13 13.97 5.07
CA ILE A 19 -4.59 13.93 5.03
C ILE A 19 -5.06 15.08 5.90
N ASN A 20 -5.90 15.94 5.36
CA ASN A 20 -6.43 17.13 6.03
C ASN A 20 -7.90 16.91 6.43
N SER A 21 -8.36 17.69 7.42
CA SER A 21 -9.76 17.64 7.89
C SER A 21 -10.81 17.87 6.80
N ASN A 22 -10.44 18.45 5.66
CA ASN A 22 -11.33 18.70 4.54
C ASN A 22 -11.25 17.63 3.44
N ASP A 23 -10.33 16.68 3.53
CA ASP A 23 -10.15 15.64 2.51
C ASP A 23 -11.27 14.59 2.57
N ASN A 24 -11.79 14.20 1.41
CA ASN A 24 -12.60 13.00 1.25
C ASN A 24 -11.66 11.83 0.94
N VAL A 25 -11.70 10.80 1.77
CA VAL A 25 -10.79 9.66 1.72
C VAL A 25 -11.53 8.41 1.28
N LEU A 26 -10.91 7.62 0.41
CA LEU A 26 -11.29 6.25 0.13
C LEU A 26 -10.23 5.31 0.71
N ASP A 27 -10.62 4.37 1.54
CA ASP A 27 -9.76 3.28 2.01
C ASP A 27 -10.16 1.97 1.32
N ILE A 28 -9.20 1.33 0.64
CA ILE A 28 -9.43 0.10 -0.11
C ILE A 28 -8.85 -1.08 0.66
N GLY A 29 -9.71 -2.08 0.90
CA GLY A 29 -9.37 -3.26 1.69
C GLY A 29 -9.49 -3.01 3.20
N LYS A 30 -8.92 -3.91 4.01
CA LYS A 30 -9.06 -3.92 5.48
C LYS A 30 -7.87 -3.40 6.26
N ALA A 31 -6.79 -3.02 5.58
CA ALA A 31 -5.51 -2.73 6.26
C ALA A 31 -5.60 -1.56 7.26
N MET A 32 -6.51 -0.62 7.04
CA MET A 32 -6.68 0.57 7.86
C MET A 32 -7.93 0.56 8.76
N ARG A 33 -8.80 -0.45 8.65
CA ARG A 33 -10.11 -0.49 9.33
C ARG A 33 -10.04 -0.10 10.81
N ASP A 34 -9.12 -0.68 11.56
CA ASP A 34 -9.00 -0.45 13.01
C ASP A 34 -8.28 0.86 13.37
N ARG A 35 -8.09 1.77 12.41
CA ARG A 35 -7.32 3.02 12.56
C ARG A 35 -7.99 4.23 11.94
N HIS A 36 -9.21 4.10 11.47
CA HIS A 36 -9.97 5.20 10.90
C HIS A 36 -10.18 6.34 11.91
N ASP A 37 -10.32 6.02 13.19
CA ASP A 37 -10.39 6.95 14.30
C ASP A 37 -9.17 7.90 14.42
N LYS A 38 -8.04 7.51 13.84
CA LYS A 38 -6.78 8.27 13.82
C LYS A 38 -6.61 9.13 12.57
N ILE A 39 -7.54 9.04 11.62
CA ILE A 39 -7.49 9.81 10.37
C ILE A 39 -8.39 11.03 10.50
N ASN A 40 -7.77 12.21 10.60
CA ASN A 40 -8.51 13.47 10.61
C ASN A 40 -8.83 13.88 9.18
N CYS A 41 -10.05 13.56 8.72
CA CYS A 41 -10.55 13.87 7.37
C CYS A 41 -12.01 14.33 7.42
N ASN A 42 -12.54 14.81 6.30
CA ASN A 42 -13.96 15.18 6.19
C ASN A 42 -14.84 13.94 6.15
N THR A 43 -14.54 13.03 5.23
CA THR A 43 -15.22 11.73 5.11
C THR A 43 -14.23 10.63 4.85
N ILE A 44 -14.54 9.41 5.32
CA ILE A 44 -13.84 8.20 4.94
C ILE A 44 -14.86 7.18 4.46
N GLU A 45 -14.74 6.77 3.22
CA GLU A 45 -15.49 5.64 2.65
C GLU A 45 -14.54 4.45 2.45
N THR A 46 -15.11 3.27 2.43
CA THR A 46 -14.35 2.02 2.34
C THR A 46 -14.85 1.19 1.17
N LEU A 47 -13.92 0.57 0.44
CA LEU A 47 -14.21 -0.30 -0.69
C LEU A 47 -13.50 -1.64 -0.53
N ASP A 48 -14.23 -2.74 -0.65
CA ASP A 48 -13.68 -4.10 -0.71
C ASP A 48 -14.54 -4.98 -1.63
N VAL A 49 -13.94 -6.02 -2.19
CA VAL A 49 -14.65 -7.03 -2.99
C VAL A 49 -15.44 -8.00 -2.10
N ASN A 50 -15.07 -8.13 -0.84
CA ASN A 50 -15.73 -8.97 0.13
C ASN A 50 -16.69 -8.14 1.00
N ASP A 51 -17.82 -8.74 1.33
CA ASP A 51 -18.75 -8.24 2.33
C ASP A 51 -18.41 -8.85 3.70
N TYR A 52 -18.23 -8.01 4.71
CA TYR A 52 -17.96 -8.42 6.09
C TYR A 52 -19.09 -7.99 7.05
N GLY A 53 -20.27 -7.65 6.49
CA GLY A 53 -21.46 -7.23 7.20
C GLY A 53 -21.50 -5.72 7.47
N ASP A 54 -20.72 -5.25 8.43
CA ASP A 54 -20.61 -3.82 8.79
C ASP A 54 -19.54 -3.06 7.99
N TYR A 55 -18.88 -3.75 7.06
CA TYR A 55 -17.77 -3.26 6.27
C TYR A 55 -17.67 -4.05 4.95
N PRO A 56 -17.35 -3.45 3.80
CA PRO A 56 -17.12 -2.02 3.53
C PRO A 56 -18.42 -1.23 3.27
N ASN A 57 -18.32 0.10 3.11
CA ASN A 57 -19.43 0.92 2.64
C ASN A 57 -19.78 0.61 1.16
N ILE A 58 -18.76 0.24 0.37
CA ILE A 58 -18.88 -0.03 -1.07
C ILE A 58 -18.34 -1.43 -1.33
N ILE A 59 -19.23 -2.36 -1.65
CA ILE A 59 -18.86 -3.71 -2.08
C ILE A 59 -18.66 -3.68 -3.60
N SER A 60 -17.40 -3.68 -4.04
CA SER A 60 -17.07 -3.62 -5.47
C SER A 60 -15.66 -4.13 -5.74
N ASP A 61 -15.47 -4.69 -6.94
CA ASP A 61 -14.14 -4.98 -7.47
C ASP A 61 -13.56 -3.69 -8.08
N ILE A 62 -12.37 -3.31 -7.61
CA ILE A 62 -11.63 -2.14 -8.10
C ILE A 62 -11.35 -2.17 -9.61
N CYS A 63 -11.36 -3.36 -10.23
CA CYS A 63 -11.23 -3.55 -11.67
C CYS A 63 -12.56 -3.40 -12.43
N SER A 64 -13.68 -3.32 -11.73
CA SER A 64 -15.03 -3.21 -12.32
C SER A 64 -15.41 -1.80 -12.71
N ASN A 65 -16.69 -1.61 -13.03
CA ASN A 65 -17.28 -0.30 -13.24
C ASN A 65 -17.31 0.50 -11.92
N ILE A 66 -16.79 1.72 -11.96
CA ILE A 66 -16.71 2.65 -10.84
C ILE A 66 -17.72 3.79 -10.92
N SER A 67 -18.81 3.61 -11.67
CA SER A 67 -19.84 4.65 -11.87
C SER A 67 -20.31 5.23 -10.54
N GLY A 68 -20.30 6.57 -10.45
CA GLY A 68 -20.63 7.31 -9.23
C GLY A 68 -19.49 7.47 -8.22
N LEU A 69 -18.28 6.97 -8.53
CA LEU A 69 -17.09 7.17 -7.70
C LEU A 69 -16.06 8.11 -8.35
N GLU A 70 -16.29 8.53 -9.60
CA GLU A 70 -15.37 9.37 -10.36
C GLU A 70 -15.22 10.75 -9.71
N ASN A 71 -13.98 11.24 -9.68
CA ASN A 71 -13.61 12.58 -9.21
C ASN A 71 -14.16 12.92 -7.80
N LYS A 72 -14.22 11.92 -6.93
CA LYS A 72 -14.88 11.99 -5.62
C LYS A 72 -13.90 12.18 -4.46
N TYR A 73 -12.69 11.62 -4.56
CA TYR A 73 -11.76 11.52 -3.43
C TYR A 73 -10.52 12.39 -3.60
N ASP A 74 -10.11 13.03 -2.51
CA ASP A 74 -8.86 13.81 -2.43
C ASP A 74 -7.68 12.88 -2.13
N LYS A 75 -7.94 11.82 -1.38
CA LYS A 75 -6.94 10.81 -1.00
C LYS A 75 -7.50 9.39 -1.13
N ILE A 76 -6.65 8.49 -1.59
CA ILE A 76 -6.96 7.05 -1.62
C ILE A 76 -5.87 6.32 -0.83
N ILE A 77 -6.28 5.40 0.03
CA ILE A 77 -5.41 4.48 0.76
C ILE A 77 -5.54 3.11 0.08
N CYS A 78 -4.41 2.54 -0.37
CA CYS A 78 -4.36 1.30 -1.13
C CYS A 78 -3.19 0.43 -0.62
N ILE A 79 -3.38 -0.24 0.51
CA ILE A 79 -2.34 -0.98 1.21
C ILE A 79 -2.55 -2.48 1.03
N ALA A 80 -1.58 -3.17 0.42
CA ALA A 80 -1.62 -4.60 0.15
C ALA A 80 -2.87 -5.01 -0.64
N ILE A 81 -3.13 -4.32 -1.74
CA ILE A 81 -4.28 -4.54 -2.63
C ILE A 81 -3.83 -4.94 -4.03
N LEU A 82 -2.89 -4.20 -4.64
CA LEU A 82 -2.57 -4.36 -6.06
C LEU A 82 -1.97 -5.73 -6.40
N GLU A 83 -1.33 -6.40 -5.44
CA GLU A 83 -0.85 -7.78 -5.60
C GLU A 83 -1.99 -8.81 -5.69
N HIS A 84 -3.16 -8.46 -5.19
CA HIS A 84 -4.34 -9.33 -5.12
C HIS A 84 -5.36 -9.08 -6.23
N VAL A 85 -5.14 -8.09 -7.09
CA VAL A 85 -6.04 -7.81 -8.21
C VAL A 85 -5.53 -8.47 -9.49
N TYR A 86 -6.43 -9.10 -10.24
CA TYR A 86 -6.08 -9.81 -11.47
C TYR A 86 -5.67 -8.88 -12.64
N ASN A 87 -6.07 -7.60 -12.59
CA ASN A 87 -5.71 -6.60 -13.60
C ASN A 87 -5.28 -5.28 -12.93
N PRO A 88 -4.01 -5.18 -12.49
CA PRO A 88 -3.52 -3.99 -11.80
C PRO A 88 -3.52 -2.73 -12.67
N PHE A 89 -3.41 -2.84 -14.00
CA PHE A 89 -3.51 -1.69 -14.90
C PHE A 89 -4.92 -1.09 -14.87
N LYS A 90 -5.95 -1.94 -14.92
CA LYS A 90 -7.34 -1.47 -14.83
C LYS A 90 -7.66 -0.89 -13.46
N ALA A 91 -7.16 -1.52 -12.40
CA ALA A 91 -7.29 -1.00 -11.04
C ALA A 91 -6.70 0.41 -10.93
N VAL A 92 -5.46 0.61 -11.41
CA VAL A 92 -4.77 1.91 -11.35
C VAL A 92 -5.44 2.97 -12.22
N GLU A 93 -5.96 2.60 -13.41
CA GLU A 93 -6.79 3.48 -14.23
C GLU A 93 -8.04 3.96 -13.46
N ASN A 94 -8.74 3.03 -12.81
CA ASN A 94 -9.91 3.32 -12.01
C ASN A 94 -9.58 4.20 -10.79
N LEU A 95 -8.49 3.90 -10.08
CA LEU A 95 -8.01 4.75 -8.97
C LEU A 95 -7.77 6.18 -9.43
N LYS A 96 -7.18 6.38 -10.63
CA LYS A 96 -6.97 7.71 -11.21
C LYS A 96 -8.27 8.42 -11.48
N LYS A 97 -9.30 7.72 -11.99
CA LYS A 97 -10.62 8.29 -12.25
C LYS A 97 -11.35 8.68 -10.95
N MET A 98 -11.21 7.89 -9.89
CA MET A 98 -11.80 8.17 -8.58
C MET A 98 -11.21 9.40 -7.90
N LEU A 99 -9.91 9.69 -8.15
CA LEU A 99 -9.24 10.86 -7.60
C LEU A 99 -9.72 12.16 -8.23
N ARG A 100 -9.87 13.19 -7.40
CA ARG A 100 -9.92 14.58 -7.82
C ARG A 100 -8.58 15.02 -8.40
N ASP A 101 -8.58 16.14 -9.11
CA ASP A 101 -7.33 16.74 -9.60
C ASP A 101 -6.42 17.10 -8.43
N ASN A 102 -5.12 16.83 -8.60
CA ASN A 102 -4.10 16.90 -7.55
C ASN A 102 -4.30 15.92 -6.37
N GLY A 103 -5.26 15.02 -6.44
CA GLY A 103 -5.46 13.96 -5.46
C GLY A 103 -4.27 12.99 -5.38
N LYS A 104 -4.14 12.28 -4.27
CA LYS A 104 -3.00 11.37 -4.01
C LYS A 104 -3.44 9.99 -3.59
N ILE A 105 -2.66 8.99 -4.00
CA ILE A 105 -2.75 7.61 -3.50
C ILE A 105 -1.59 7.36 -2.55
N TYR A 106 -1.89 6.78 -1.42
CA TYR A 106 -0.92 6.24 -0.47
C TYR A 106 -1.07 4.72 -0.45
N GLY A 107 -0.02 3.99 -0.76
CA GLY A 107 -0.14 2.56 -0.85
C GLY A 107 1.12 1.79 -0.47
N MET A 108 0.96 0.47 -0.45
CA MET A 108 2.03 -0.48 -0.21
C MET A 108 1.80 -1.73 -1.04
N VAL A 109 2.88 -2.26 -1.59
CA VAL A 109 2.89 -3.55 -2.29
C VAL A 109 4.12 -4.37 -1.92
N PRO A 110 4.01 -5.72 -1.90
CA PRO A 110 5.15 -6.60 -1.71
C PRO A 110 6.00 -6.71 -2.98
N TYR A 111 7.31 -6.96 -2.78
CA TYR A 111 8.24 -7.34 -3.84
C TYR A 111 8.90 -8.68 -3.51
N LEU A 112 9.95 -8.72 -2.71
CA LEU A 112 10.52 -9.99 -2.25
C LEU A 112 9.80 -10.44 -0.97
N TYR A 113 8.69 -11.13 -1.18
CA TYR A 113 7.80 -11.57 -0.10
C TYR A 113 7.14 -12.90 -0.43
N HIS A 114 6.84 -13.69 0.61
CA HIS A 114 6.21 -15.00 0.44
C HIS A 114 4.75 -14.87 -0.02
N TYR A 115 4.20 -15.96 -0.56
CA TYR A 115 2.78 -16.09 -0.87
C TYR A 115 1.91 -15.92 0.38
N HIS A 116 0.82 -15.17 0.28
CA HIS A 116 0.01 -14.80 1.45
C HIS A 116 -1.49 -14.61 1.18
N ALA A 117 -2.02 -15.20 0.11
CA ALA A 117 -3.47 -15.16 -0.13
C ALA A 117 -4.23 -15.90 0.98
N PRO A 118 -5.29 -15.29 1.54
CA PRO A 118 -6.23 -15.99 2.42
C PRO A 118 -7.00 -17.07 1.67
N LYS A 119 -7.34 -18.17 2.37
CA LYS A 119 -8.04 -19.30 1.73
C LYS A 119 -9.50 -19.02 1.41
N ASP A 120 -10.16 -18.16 2.19
CA ASP A 120 -11.62 -18.00 2.19
C ASP A 120 -12.08 -16.65 1.62
N LEU A 121 -11.21 -15.90 0.94
CA LEU A 121 -11.54 -14.60 0.36
C LEU A 121 -11.59 -14.65 -1.18
N LYS A 122 -12.31 -13.70 -1.78
CA LYS A 122 -12.57 -13.61 -3.23
C LYS A 122 -11.36 -13.14 -4.04
N PHE A 123 -10.14 -13.18 -3.50
CA PHE A 123 -8.94 -12.75 -4.20
C PHE A 123 -7.79 -13.73 -4.01
N GLN A 124 -6.81 -13.65 -4.90
CA GLN A 124 -5.60 -14.45 -4.88
C GLN A 124 -4.35 -13.56 -4.74
N ASP A 125 -3.18 -14.14 -4.73
CA ASP A 125 -1.89 -13.44 -4.62
C ASP A 125 -1.17 -13.53 -5.97
N TYR A 126 -1.48 -12.59 -6.88
CA TYR A 126 -1.08 -12.65 -8.29
C TYR A 126 0.29 -12.04 -8.56
N PHE A 127 0.64 -10.93 -7.92
CA PHE A 127 1.76 -10.10 -8.35
C PHE A 127 2.77 -9.78 -7.26
N ARG A 128 4.02 -9.52 -7.71
CA ARG A 128 5.10 -8.91 -6.95
C ARG A 128 5.67 -7.77 -7.79
N PHE A 129 5.70 -6.56 -7.24
CA PHE A 129 6.04 -5.37 -8.00
C PHE A 129 7.46 -4.91 -7.69
N SER A 130 8.33 -4.90 -8.72
CA SER A 130 9.60 -4.19 -8.66
C SER A 130 9.40 -2.67 -8.76
N LYS A 131 10.46 -1.88 -8.50
CA LYS A 131 10.40 -0.42 -8.66
C LYS A 131 10.03 -0.01 -10.10
N ASP A 132 10.54 -0.72 -11.09
CA ASP A 132 10.30 -0.40 -12.50
C ASP A 132 8.88 -0.81 -12.93
N ALA A 133 8.35 -1.92 -12.37
CA ALA A 133 6.95 -2.30 -12.55
C ALA A 133 6.00 -1.24 -11.99
N LEU A 134 6.28 -0.69 -10.81
CA LEU A 134 5.48 0.39 -10.24
C LEU A 134 5.59 1.69 -11.04
N ALA A 135 6.79 2.07 -11.46
CA ALA A 135 6.99 3.24 -12.31
C ALA A 135 6.20 3.13 -13.63
N TYR A 136 6.19 1.94 -14.23
CA TYR A 136 5.41 1.68 -15.45
C TYR A 136 3.90 1.64 -15.18
N LEU A 137 3.47 1.02 -14.08
CA LEU A 137 2.06 0.93 -13.69
C LEU A 137 1.43 2.31 -13.46
N PHE A 138 2.19 3.22 -12.85
CA PHE A 138 1.74 4.59 -12.55
C PHE A 138 2.25 5.64 -13.54
N LYS A 139 2.70 5.25 -14.75
CA LYS A 139 3.30 6.17 -15.74
C LYS A 139 2.43 7.36 -16.14
N ASP A 140 1.12 7.22 -16.05
CA ASP A 140 0.16 8.26 -16.44
C ASP A 140 -0.19 9.23 -15.28
N TYR A 141 0.45 9.08 -14.13
CA TYR A 141 0.33 9.99 -13.00
C TYR A 141 1.40 11.09 -13.03
N SER A 142 1.14 12.22 -12.38
CA SER A 142 2.07 13.37 -12.42
C SER A 142 3.34 13.14 -11.61
N SER A 143 3.28 12.34 -10.55
CA SER A 143 4.47 11.94 -9.78
C SER A 143 4.30 10.59 -9.10
N VAL A 144 5.41 9.87 -8.95
CA VAL A 144 5.50 8.59 -8.26
C VAL A 144 6.70 8.62 -7.32
N GLU A 145 6.45 8.51 -6.03
CA GLU A 145 7.48 8.41 -5.00
C GLU A 145 7.48 6.99 -4.45
N LEU A 146 8.64 6.32 -4.43
CA LEU A 146 8.79 4.95 -3.96
C LEU A 146 9.75 4.88 -2.77
N TYR A 147 9.34 4.19 -1.73
CA TYR A 147 10.10 4.02 -0.49
C TYR A 147 10.24 2.52 -0.19
N PRO A 148 11.45 1.94 -0.18
CA PRO A 148 11.64 0.51 0.06
C PRO A 148 11.25 0.13 1.50
N ILE A 149 10.59 -1.01 1.62
CA ILE A 149 10.28 -1.64 2.91
C ILE A 149 11.37 -2.66 3.18
N ARG A 150 12.12 -2.49 4.26
CA ARG A 150 13.37 -3.20 4.57
C ARG A 150 14.43 -3.02 3.46
N GLY A 151 15.67 -3.28 3.79
CA GLY A 151 16.74 -3.33 2.82
C GLY A 151 17.05 -4.78 2.41
N ARG A 152 18.09 -4.93 1.62
CA ARG A 152 18.52 -6.20 1.04
C ARG A 152 18.77 -7.29 2.11
N ILE A 153 19.53 -6.95 3.15
CA ILE A 153 19.99 -7.94 4.14
C ILE A 153 18.82 -8.38 5.01
N SER A 154 18.04 -7.43 5.56
CA SER A 154 16.88 -7.76 6.37
C SER A 154 15.79 -8.49 5.58
N THR A 155 15.63 -8.19 4.29
CA THR A 155 14.74 -8.92 3.39
C THR A 155 15.19 -10.36 3.22
N SER A 156 16.50 -10.61 2.98
CA SER A 156 17.03 -11.96 2.85
C SER A 156 16.78 -12.77 4.12
N PHE A 157 17.05 -12.21 5.29
CA PHE A 157 16.74 -12.87 6.57
C PHE A 157 15.24 -13.15 6.73
N ASN A 158 14.38 -12.21 6.35
CA ASN A 158 12.93 -12.40 6.44
C ASN A 158 12.41 -13.52 5.52
N MET A 159 13.04 -13.71 4.36
CA MET A 159 12.72 -14.81 3.45
C MET A 159 13.21 -16.16 3.94
N MET A 160 14.38 -16.20 4.58
CA MET A 160 14.98 -17.44 5.12
C MET A 160 14.34 -17.91 6.43
N PHE A 161 13.96 -16.97 7.30
CA PHE A 161 13.52 -17.25 8.66
C PHE A 161 12.10 -16.72 8.88
N ALA A 162 11.09 -17.49 8.50
CA ALA A 162 9.69 -17.18 8.77
C ALA A 162 9.35 -17.34 10.28
N GLY A 163 8.34 -16.59 10.76
CA GLY A 163 7.77 -16.80 12.09
C GLY A 163 8.49 -16.11 13.25
N ARG A 164 9.03 -16.87 14.21
CA ARG A 164 9.59 -16.32 15.48
C ARG A 164 10.73 -15.33 15.28
N TRP A 165 11.62 -15.56 14.31
CA TRP A 165 12.73 -14.68 13.97
C TRP A 165 12.26 -13.34 13.41
N LYS A 166 11.23 -13.34 12.58
CA LYS A 166 10.60 -12.11 12.07
C LYS A 166 10.16 -11.21 13.23
N LYS A 167 9.42 -11.78 14.19
CA LYS A 167 8.91 -11.05 15.36
C LYS A 167 10.05 -10.52 16.25
N TYR A 168 11.12 -11.31 16.41
CA TYR A 168 12.31 -10.91 17.18
C TYR A 168 13.06 -9.75 16.49
N MET A 169 13.29 -9.84 15.18
CA MET A 169 13.99 -8.81 14.41
C MET A 169 13.21 -7.49 14.36
N GLU A 170 11.89 -7.56 14.28
CA GLU A 170 11.03 -6.37 14.31
C GLU A 170 11.07 -5.70 15.70
N LYS A 171 11.03 -6.50 16.76
CA LYS A 171 11.08 -6.00 18.15
C LYS A 171 12.43 -5.37 18.54
N THR A 172 13.53 -5.87 18.00
CA THR A 172 14.89 -5.42 18.37
C THR A 172 15.47 -4.34 17.47
N ASN A 173 14.75 -3.89 16.42
CA ASN A 173 15.24 -2.96 15.40
C ASN A 173 16.53 -3.42 14.67
N ILE A 174 16.92 -4.67 14.79
CA ILE A 174 18.10 -5.26 14.13
C ILE A 174 18.05 -5.03 12.61
N ASN A 175 16.86 -5.05 12.01
CA ASN A 175 16.66 -4.74 10.59
C ASN A 175 17.31 -3.42 10.16
N ILE A 176 17.21 -2.39 10.98
CA ILE A 176 17.77 -1.06 10.68
C ILE A 176 19.31 -1.11 10.61
N TYR A 177 19.94 -1.86 11.50
CA TYR A 177 21.38 -2.03 11.50
C TYR A 177 21.87 -2.88 10.33
N LEU A 178 21.17 -3.99 10.04
CA LEU A 178 21.50 -4.87 8.92
C LEU A 178 21.39 -4.12 7.57
N ASP A 179 20.39 -3.30 7.39
CA ASP A 179 20.17 -2.58 6.14
C ASP A 179 21.19 -1.46 5.90
N LYS A 180 21.80 -0.92 6.97
CA LYS A 180 22.95 0.00 6.86
C LYS A 180 24.23 -0.64 6.33
N LEU A 181 24.33 -1.97 6.36
CA LEU A 181 25.47 -2.72 5.79
C LEU A 181 25.38 -2.83 4.26
N SER A 182 24.30 -2.35 3.66
CA SER A 182 24.08 -2.36 2.21
C SER A 182 23.85 -0.94 1.69
N SER A 183 24.24 -0.66 0.45
CA SER A 183 23.98 0.63 -0.19
C SER A 183 22.49 0.84 -0.45
N ASP A 184 22.04 2.10 -0.48
CA ASP A 184 20.65 2.46 -0.77
C ASP A 184 20.19 1.93 -2.13
N GLU A 185 21.07 1.92 -3.14
CA GLU A 185 20.79 1.36 -4.46
C GLU A 185 20.49 -0.15 -4.40
N LYS A 186 21.30 -0.91 -3.65
CA LYS A 186 21.08 -2.35 -3.47
C LYS A 186 19.82 -2.63 -2.66
N ASN A 187 19.56 -1.81 -1.65
CA ASN A 187 18.34 -1.89 -0.85
C ASN A 187 17.09 -1.65 -1.70
N LEU A 188 17.13 -0.66 -2.60
CA LEU A 188 16.04 -0.37 -3.52
C LEU A 188 15.75 -1.52 -4.51
N LYS A 189 16.79 -2.23 -4.93
CA LYS A 189 16.67 -3.36 -5.87
C LYS A 189 16.24 -4.67 -5.21
N GLN A 190 16.42 -4.84 -3.91
CA GLN A 190 16.21 -6.10 -3.19
C GLN A 190 15.52 -5.89 -1.82
N CYS A 191 14.44 -5.11 -1.80
CA CYS A 191 13.61 -4.88 -0.61
C CYS A 191 12.43 -5.85 -0.52
N SER A 192 11.77 -5.90 0.64
CA SER A 192 10.56 -6.72 0.84
C SER A 192 9.35 -6.20 0.07
N GLY A 193 9.32 -4.93 -0.25
CA GLY A 193 8.23 -4.27 -0.93
C GLY A 193 8.45 -2.76 -1.00
N PHE A 194 7.45 -2.05 -1.44
CA PHE A 194 7.48 -0.59 -1.55
C PHE A 194 6.25 0.03 -0.91
N ASN A 195 6.49 1.06 -0.10
CA ASN A 195 5.48 2.09 0.11
C ASN A 195 5.56 3.07 -1.06
N PHE A 196 4.42 3.55 -1.52
CA PHE A 196 4.37 4.52 -2.61
C PHE A 196 3.42 5.67 -2.33
N ILE A 197 3.75 6.83 -2.87
CA ILE A 197 2.90 8.01 -2.93
C ILE A 197 2.79 8.41 -4.39
N VAL A 198 1.59 8.47 -4.91
CA VAL A 198 1.32 8.79 -6.30
C VAL A 198 0.36 9.96 -6.37
N LYS A 199 0.63 10.93 -7.27
CA LYS A 199 -0.22 12.10 -7.49
C LYS A 199 -0.85 12.06 -8.87
N LYS A 200 -2.16 12.32 -8.96
CA LYS A 200 -2.90 12.52 -10.21
C LYS A 200 -2.44 13.76 -10.96
#